data_516fefd20cef0cd99949c1d1b7213c88
#
_entry.id   516fefd20cef0cd99949c1d1b7213c88
#
_cell.length_a   1.000
_cell.length_b   1.000
_cell.length_c   1.000
_cell.angle_alpha   90.00
_cell.angle_beta   90.00
_cell.angle_gamma   90.00
#
_symmetry.space_group_name_H-M   'P 1'
#
loop_
_entity.id
_entity.type
_entity.pdbx_description
1 polymer ?
#
loop_
_entity_poly.entity_id
_entity_poly.type
_entity_poly.pdbx_seq_one_letter_code
_entity_poly.pdbx_strand_id
1 'polypeptide(L)'
;YTTLFRSKIDHSSDKPLHIQAEEILRRLIESEEYKNGKLFPNEVELSEQLHISRNTLRQAINKLVFEGLLVRKKGYGTKVVKKGIVGGVKNWLSFSQEMKMLGIEIRNFELHISLKRPTEEIGTFFNLGSNPDARCVVMERVRGKKEYPFVYFISYFNPNIPLTGEEDYTRPLYEMLETQYNIVVKTSKEEISARLAGEFIAEKLEIKSSDPILIRKRFVYDVNGMPIEYNIGYYRADSFTYTIEAER
;
A
#
# COMPACT_ATOMS: atom_id res chain seq x y z
N TYR A 1 15.23 13.50 -28.43
CA TYR A 1 14.79 14.81 -27.91
C TYR A 1 13.34 15.04 -28.36
N THR A 2 12.38 15.17 -27.50
CA THR A 2 11.34 14.36 -27.51
C THR A 2 10.01 14.95 -27.06
N THR A 3 9.04 14.64 -27.68
CA THR A 3 7.58 14.74 -27.71
C THR A 3 6.86 14.92 -26.35
N LEU A 4 7.53 15.15 -25.23
CA LEU A 4 6.98 15.11 -23.87
C LEU A 4 6.35 16.43 -23.39
N PHE A 5 6.67 17.57 -24.01
CA PHE A 5 6.11 18.87 -23.63
C PHE A 5 5.00 19.35 -24.58
N ARG A 6 4.02 18.49 -24.88
CA ARG A 6 2.81 18.91 -25.60
C ARG A 6 1.91 19.87 -24.79
N SER A 7 2.11 19.96 -23.49
CA SER A 7 1.35 20.86 -22.62
C SER A 7 2.17 22.10 -22.34
N LYS A 8 1.78 23.22 -22.92
CA LYS A 8 2.38 24.54 -22.66
C LYS A 8 1.73 25.18 -21.45
N ILE A 9 2.50 25.99 -20.72
CA ILE A 9 1.97 26.91 -19.72
C ILE A 9 1.18 27.99 -20.44
N ASP A 10 -0.04 28.27 -19.98
CA ASP A 10 -0.86 29.37 -20.49
C ASP A 10 -0.74 30.56 -19.53
N HIS A 11 0.00 31.56 -19.94
CA HIS A 11 0.19 32.80 -19.18
C HIS A 11 -1.06 33.70 -19.17
N SER A 12 -2.05 33.45 -20.04
CA SER A 12 -3.30 34.22 -20.14
C SER A 12 -4.43 33.60 -19.26
N SER A 13 -4.21 32.43 -18.69
CA SER A 13 -5.17 31.73 -17.86
C SER A 13 -5.23 32.32 -16.44
N ASP A 14 -6.43 32.38 -15.85
CA ASP A 14 -6.63 32.73 -14.44
C ASP A 14 -5.99 31.72 -13.46
N LYS A 15 -5.58 30.54 -13.96
CA LYS A 15 -4.94 29.50 -13.18
C LYS A 15 -3.48 29.85 -12.87
N PRO A 16 -3.08 29.92 -11.59
CA PRO A 16 -1.71 30.26 -11.20
C PRO A 16 -0.66 29.38 -11.89
N LEU A 17 0.44 30.00 -12.36
CA LEU A 17 1.50 29.31 -13.13
C LEU A 17 2.10 28.12 -12.37
N HIS A 18 2.23 28.18 -11.04
CA HIS A 18 2.75 27.07 -10.24
C HIS A 18 1.80 25.87 -10.22
N ILE A 19 0.47 26.08 -10.29
CA ILE A 19 -0.52 25.00 -10.38
C ILE A 19 -0.45 24.34 -11.77
N GLN A 20 -0.34 25.14 -12.83
CA GLN A 20 -0.16 24.60 -14.19
C GLN A 20 1.14 23.78 -14.31
N ALA A 21 2.24 24.30 -13.74
CA ALA A 21 3.50 23.58 -13.68
C ALA A 21 3.38 22.25 -12.90
N GLU A 22 2.68 22.25 -11.75
CA GLU A 22 2.41 21.05 -10.97
C GLU A 22 1.71 19.99 -11.80
N GLU A 23 0.66 20.33 -12.55
CA GLU A 23 -0.07 19.39 -13.41
C GLU A 23 0.80 18.80 -14.53
N ILE A 24 1.66 19.61 -15.12
CA ILE A 24 2.61 19.13 -16.13
C ILE A 24 3.60 18.16 -15.51
N LEU A 25 4.15 18.50 -14.34
CA LEU A 25 5.10 17.64 -13.62
C LEU A 25 4.43 16.31 -13.17
N ARG A 26 3.16 16.32 -12.74
CA ARG A 26 2.42 15.09 -12.42
C ARG A 26 2.32 14.14 -13.62
N ARG A 27 2.00 14.69 -14.80
CA ARG A 27 1.98 13.90 -16.05
C ARG A 27 3.35 13.35 -16.43
N LEU A 28 4.42 14.10 -16.20
CA LEU A 28 5.79 13.61 -16.40
C LEU A 28 6.13 12.47 -15.43
N ILE A 29 5.76 12.58 -14.15
CA ILE A 29 5.94 11.53 -13.14
C ILE A 29 5.29 10.21 -13.56
N GLU A 30 4.14 10.29 -14.24
CA GLU A 30 3.37 9.12 -14.70
C GLU A 30 3.85 8.55 -16.04
N SER A 31 4.72 9.27 -16.75
CA SER A 31 5.24 8.81 -18.03
C SER A 31 6.21 7.62 -17.88
N GLU A 32 6.22 6.73 -18.87
CA GLU A 32 7.11 5.55 -18.86
C GLU A 32 8.60 5.94 -18.74
N GLU A 33 8.96 7.14 -19.17
CA GLU A 33 10.33 7.64 -19.10
C GLU A 33 10.81 7.85 -17.66
N TYR A 34 9.92 8.33 -16.75
CA TYR A 34 10.29 8.71 -15.38
C TYR A 34 9.80 7.73 -14.31
N LYS A 35 8.82 6.89 -14.59
CA LYS A 35 8.31 5.86 -13.67
C LYS A 35 9.39 4.96 -13.07
N ASN A 36 10.47 4.73 -13.84
CA ASN A 36 11.58 3.85 -13.45
C ASN A 36 12.66 4.53 -12.59
N GLY A 37 12.40 5.75 -12.09
CA GLY A 37 13.32 6.48 -11.21
C GLY A 37 14.44 7.21 -11.95
N LYS A 38 14.24 7.53 -13.24
CA LYS A 38 15.11 8.43 -14.00
C LYS A 38 15.13 9.81 -13.31
N LEU A 39 16.28 10.46 -13.36
CA LEU A 39 16.41 11.83 -12.87
C LEU A 39 15.59 12.78 -13.74
N PHE A 40 14.87 13.68 -13.10
CA PHE A 40 14.25 14.84 -13.78
C PHE A 40 15.34 15.74 -14.33
N PRO A 41 15.07 16.48 -15.41
CA PRO A 41 15.93 17.58 -15.83
C PRO A 41 16.13 18.55 -14.66
N ASN A 42 17.24 19.28 -14.65
CA ASN A 42 17.48 20.22 -13.55
C ASN A 42 16.47 21.38 -13.56
N GLU A 43 16.34 22.09 -12.42
CA GLU A 43 15.35 23.16 -12.25
C GLU A 43 15.56 24.31 -13.28
N VAL A 44 16.78 24.51 -13.76
CA VAL A 44 17.08 25.52 -14.76
C VAL A 44 16.49 25.11 -16.10
N GLU A 45 16.84 23.92 -16.57
CA GLU A 45 16.33 23.39 -17.84
C GLU A 45 14.80 23.30 -17.86
N LEU A 46 14.17 22.81 -16.77
CA LEU A 46 12.72 22.73 -16.68
C LEU A 46 12.05 24.12 -16.69
N SER A 47 12.63 25.11 -15.99
CA SER A 47 12.07 26.46 -15.98
C SER A 47 12.13 27.14 -17.35
N GLU A 48 13.21 26.91 -18.07
CA GLU A 48 13.38 27.39 -19.44
C GLU A 48 12.40 26.73 -20.42
N GLN A 49 12.27 25.40 -20.35
CA GLN A 49 11.35 24.63 -21.19
C GLN A 49 9.87 24.99 -20.96
N LEU A 50 9.51 25.31 -19.72
CA LEU A 50 8.14 25.69 -19.34
C LEU A 50 7.90 27.19 -19.44
N HIS A 51 8.91 27.98 -19.75
CA HIS A 51 8.86 29.47 -19.83
C HIS A 51 8.29 30.10 -18.55
N ILE A 52 8.72 29.62 -17.37
CA ILE A 52 8.35 30.15 -16.06
C ILE A 52 9.58 30.48 -15.22
N SER A 53 9.38 31.27 -14.17
CA SER A 53 10.47 31.55 -13.23
C SER A 53 10.90 30.30 -12.47
N ARG A 54 12.18 30.21 -12.09
CA ARG A 54 12.70 29.13 -11.22
C ARG A 54 11.94 29.04 -9.90
N ASN A 55 11.50 30.18 -9.33
CA ASN A 55 10.73 30.20 -8.09
C ASN A 55 9.36 29.56 -8.27
N THR A 56 8.67 29.85 -9.37
CA THR A 56 7.38 29.24 -9.71
C THR A 56 7.52 27.72 -9.88
N LEU A 57 8.54 27.29 -10.61
CA LEU A 57 8.82 25.86 -10.78
C LEU A 57 9.17 25.19 -9.45
N ARG A 58 9.98 25.86 -8.61
CA ARG A 58 10.38 25.34 -7.30
C ARG A 58 9.21 25.16 -6.35
N GLN A 59 8.21 26.04 -6.41
CA GLN A 59 6.95 25.89 -5.64
C GLN A 59 6.23 24.60 -6.05
N ALA A 60 6.06 24.35 -7.36
CA ALA A 60 5.44 23.12 -7.87
C ALA A 60 6.25 21.87 -7.45
N ILE A 61 7.57 21.88 -7.63
CA ILE A 61 8.42 20.75 -7.22
C ILE A 61 8.37 20.52 -5.71
N ASN A 62 8.41 21.58 -4.87
CA ASN A 62 8.32 21.45 -3.41
C ASN A 62 7.03 20.78 -2.97
N LYS A 63 5.91 21.12 -3.61
CA LYS A 63 4.63 20.47 -3.33
C LYS A 63 4.68 18.97 -3.65
N LEU A 64 5.22 18.59 -4.82
CA LEU A 64 5.36 17.20 -5.21
C LEU A 64 6.37 16.42 -4.35
N VAL A 65 7.39 17.09 -3.82
CA VAL A 65 8.31 16.51 -2.82
C VAL A 65 7.60 16.32 -1.49
N PHE A 66 6.81 17.29 -1.04
CA PHE A 66 5.99 17.18 0.17
C PHE A 66 4.97 16.04 0.09
N GLU A 67 4.38 15.83 -1.08
CA GLU A 67 3.47 14.71 -1.37
C GLU A 67 4.19 13.36 -1.56
N GLY A 68 5.52 13.34 -1.47
CA GLY A 68 6.30 12.11 -1.63
C GLY A 68 6.36 11.57 -3.06
N LEU A 69 5.94 12.35 -4.07
CA LEU A 69 6.02 11.95 -5.49
C LEU A 69 7.41 12.17 -6.07
N LEU A 70 8.15 13.13 -5.53
CA LEU A 70 9.52 13.46 -5.91
C LEU A 70 10.42 13.42 -4.67
N VAL A 71 11.70 13.12 -4.87
CA VAL A 71 12.74 13.22 -3.85
C VAL A 71 13.92 14.02 -4.39
N ARG A 72 14.40 15.00 -3.61
CA ARG A 72 15.64 15.71 -3.89
C ARG A 72 16.80 15.03 -3.20
N LYS A 73 17.86 14.77 -3.93
CA LYS A 73 19.13 14.29 -3.38
C LYS A 73 20.20 15.33 -3.66
N LYS A 74 20.75 15.92 -2.59
CA LYS A 74 21.80 16.96 -2.70
C LYS A 74 22.94 16.49 -3.58
N GLY A 75 23.29 17.27 -4.62
CA GLY A 75 24.33 16.94 -5.59
C GLY A 75 23.91 15.96 -6.70
N TYR A 76 22.72 15.35 -6.64
CA TYR A 76 22.26 14.36 -7.64
C TYR A 76 20.99 14.78 -8.40
N GLY A 77 20.28 15.82 -7.93
CA GLY A 77 19.06 16.30 -8.58
C GLY A 77 17.75 15.77 -7.97
N THR A 78 16.67 15.93 -8.72
CA THR A 78 15.32 15.50 -8.36
C THR A 78 14.95 14.24 -9.14
N LYS A 79 14.41 13.23 -8.50
CA LYS A 79 13.91 12.02 -9.15
C LYS A 79 12.52 11.68 -8.68
N VAL A 80 11.79 10.95 -9.52
CA VAL A 80 10.51 10.34 -9.13
C VAL A 80 10.79 9.33 -8.02
N VAL A 81 10.06 9.46 -6.93
CA VAL A 81 9.99 8.38 -5.95
C VAL A 81 9.33 7.22 -6.68
N LYS A 82 9.99 6.06 -6.73
CA LYS A 82 9.32 4.84 -7.19
C LYS A 82 8.06 4.74 -6.36
N LYS A 83 6.88 4.86 -7.00
CA LYS A 83 5.62 4.74 -6.28
C LYS A 83 5.67 3.42 -5.54
N GLY A 84 5.75 3.50 -4.21
CA GLY A 84 5.33 2.40 -3.38
C GLY A 84 3.90 2.05 -3.77
N ILE A 85 3.47 0.88 -3.41
CA ILE A 85 2.10 0.45 -3.62
C ILE A 85 1.22 1.39 -2.82
N VAL A 86 0.34 2.15 -3.50
CA VAL A 86 -0.59 3.09 -2.85
C VAL A 86 -1.90 2.35 -2.63
N GLY A 87 -2.16 1.93 -1.39
CA GLY A 87 -3.47 1.44 -0.97
C GLY A 87 -4.40 2.61 -0.60
N GLY A 88 -5.70 2.47 -0.82
CA GLY A 88 -6.68 3.53 -0.53
C GLY A 88 -8.04 3.03 -0.06
N VAL A 89 -8.81 3.87 0.64
CA VAL A 89 -10.02 3.51 1.41
C VAL A 89 -11.33 3.86 0.71
N LYS A 90 -11.37 4.25 -0.54
CA LYS A 90 -12.67 4.60 -1.19
C LYS A 90 -13.61 3.40 -1.33
N ASN A 91 -13.08 2.18 -1.48
CA ASN A 91 -13.85 0.93 -1.44
C ASN A 91 -13.00 -0.14 -0.78
N TRP A 92 -13.59 -0.88 0.13
CA TRP A 92 -12.92 -2.00 0.75
C TRP A 92 -12.57 -3.06 -0.30
N LEU A 93 -11.28 -3.34 -0.45
CA LEU A 93 -10.74 -4.34 -1.36
C LEU A 93 -9.87 -5.33 -0.58
N SER A 94 -9.89 -6.59 -0.99
CA SER A 94 -8.88 -7.53 -0.55
C SER A 94 -7.51 -7.09 -1.07
N PHE A 95 -6.43 -7.47 -0.37
CA PHE A 95 -5.07 -7.17 -0.82
C PHE A 95 -4.80 -7.59 -2.28
N SER A 96 -5.31 -8.75 -2.69
CA SER A 96 -5.14 -9.24 -4.07
C SER A 96 -5.88 -8.37 -5.09
N GLN A 97 -7.09 -7.91 -4.75
CA GLN A 97 -7.86 -6.98 -5.59
C GLN A 97 -7.19 -5.61 -5.67
N GLU A 98 -6.71 -5.10 -4.53
CA GLU A 98 -5.98 -3.84 -4.44
C GLU A 98 -4.73 -3.86 -5.34
N MET A 99 -3.93 -4.92 -5.27
CA MET A 99 -2.75 -5.08 -6.12
C MET A 99 -3.09 -5.24 -7.60
N LYS A 100 -4.14 -5.99 -7.92
CA LYS A 100 -4.63 -6.15 -9.30
C LYS A 100 -5.07 -4.81 -9.91
N MET A 101 -5.80 -3.97 -9.15
CA MET A 101 -6.20 -2.63 -9.61
C MET A 101 -5.00 -1.71 -9.85
N LEU A 102 -3.93 -1.87 -9.08
CA LEU A 102 -2.69 -1.12 -9.25
C LEU A 102 -1.79 -1.68 -10.37
N GLY A 103 -2.22 -2.76 -11.05
CA GLY A 103 -1.43 -3.43 -12.09
C GLY A 103 -0.18 -4.12 -11.55
N ILE A 104 -0.18 -4.48 -10.25
CA ILE A 104 0.96 -5.10 -9.58
C ILE A 104 0.74 -6.60 -9.50
N GLU A 105 1.63 -7.36 -10.15
CA GLU A 105 1.68 -8.81 -10.04
C GLU A 105 2.32 -9.20 -8.71
N ILE A 106 1.61 -10.03 -7.95
CA ILE A 106 2.02 -10.46 -6.61
C ILE A 106 2.50 -11.91 -6.63
N ARG A 107 3.68 -12.11 -6.04
CA ARG A 107 4.23 -13.43 -5.73
C ARG A 107 4.05 -13.74 -4.24
N ASN A 108 3.71 -14.99 -3.93
CA ASN A 108 3.82 -15.54 -2.58
C ASN A 108 5.25 -16.09 -2.40
N PHE A 109 5.97 -15.60 -1.39
CA PHE A 109 7.30 -16.10 -0.99
C PHE A 109 7.14 -17.20 0.04
N GLU A 110 6.25 -16.99 1.00
CA GLU A 110 5.92 -17.95 2.05
C GLU A 110 4.39 -18.02 2.24
N LEU A 111 3.92 -19.21 2.56
CA LEU A 111 2.55 -19.47 3.03
C LEU A 111 2.62 -20.57 4.08
N HIS A 112 2.16 -20.26 5.29
CA HIS A 112 2.11 -21.21 6.39
C HIS A 112 0.74 -21.16 7.05
N ILE A 113 0.13 -22.33 7.25
CA ILE A 113 -1.15 -22.50 7.93
C ILE A 113 -0.90 -23.25 9.22
N SER A 114 -1.50 -22.79 10.30
CA SER A 114 -1.39 -23.43 11.62
C SER A 114 -2.65 -23.22 12.45
N LEU A 115 -2.83 -24.04 13.47
CA LEU A 115 -3.86 -23.84 14.49
C LEU A 115 -3.20 -23.25 15.74
N LYS A 116 -3.61 -22.05 16.13
CA LYS A 116 -3.05 -21.35 17.30
C LYS A 116 -4.15 -20.92 18.26
N ARG A 117 -3.81 -20.88 19.55
CA ARG A 117 -4.65 -20.25 20.54
C ARG A 117 -4.70 -18.74 20.26
N PRO A 118 -5.90 -18.11 20.24
CA PRO A 118 -5.99 -16.66 20.09
C PRO A 118 -5.40 -15.95 21.32
N THR A 119 -4.85 -14.75 21.10
CA THR A 119 -4.54 -13.84 22.21
C THR A 119 -5.85 -13.28 22.80
N GLU A 120 -5.77 -12.62 23.95
CA GLU A 120 -6.93 -11.96 24.57
C GLU A 120 -7.60 -10.96 23.62
N GLU A 121 -6.80 -10.13 22.91
CA GLU A 121 -7.28 -9.18 21.92
C GLU A 121 -8.08 -9.86 20.80
N ILE A 122 -7.57 -10.96 20.26
CA ILE A 122 -8.20 -11.72 19.19
C ILE A 122 -9.43 -12.47 19.69
N GLY A 123 -9.34 -13.03 20.90
CA GLY A 123 -10.48 -13.69 21.55
C GLY A 123 -11.65 -12.73 21.81
N THR A 124 -11.34 -11.51 22.25
CA THR A 124 -12.33 -10.44 22.43
C THR A 124 -12.96 -10.04 21.11
N PHE A 125 -12.16 -9.86 20.06
CA PHE A 125 -12.65 -9.52 18.73
C PHE A 125 -13.62 -10.57 18.18
N PHE A 126 -13.33 -11.85 18.36
CA PHE A 126 -14.20 -12.95 17.89
C PHE A 126 -15.31 -13.32 18.87
N ASN A 127 -15.45 -12.64 20.00
CA ASN A 127 -16.45 -12.93 21.03
C ASN A 127 -16.34 -14.36 21.60
N LEU A 128 -15.13 -14.87 21.77
CA LEU A 128 -14.90 -16.27 22.20
C LEU A 128 -15.08 -16.50 23.71
N GLY A 129 -15.24 -15.41 24.48
CA GLY A 129 -15.29 -15.51 25.94
C GLY A 129 -14.02 -16.12 26.52
N SER A 130 -14.17 -16.83 27.65
CA SER A 130 -13.05 -17.49 28.33
C SER A 130 -12.87 -18.96 27.87
N ASN A 131 -13.17 -19.30 26.63
CA ASN A 131 -13.00 -20.66 26.13
C ASN A 131 -11.50 -21.03 26.02
N PRO A 132 -10.98 -21.92 26.92
CA PRO A 132 -9.55 -22.25 26.91
C PRO A 132 -9.15 -23.15 25.73
N ASP A 133 -10.12 -23.80 25.10
CA ASP A 133 -9.88 -24.73 23.98
C ASP A 133 -10.04 -24.07 22.60
N ALA A 134 -10.41 -22.79 22.56
CA ALA A 134 -10.54 -22.07 21.32
C ALA A 134 -9.22 -22.09 20.52
N ARG A 135 -9.32 -22.46 19.26
CA ARG A 135 -8.21 -22.44 18.30
C ARG A 135 -8.66 -21.73 17.03
N CYS A 136 -7.83 -20.84 16.56
CA CYS A 136 -8.02 -20.17 15.28
C CYS A 136 -7.15 -20.85 14.22
N VAL A 137 -7.67 -21.04 13.02
CA VAL A 137 -6.82 -21.20 11.85
C VAL A 137 -6.06 -19.90 11.66
N VAL A 138 -4.74 -20.00 11.56
CA VAL A 138 -3.86 -18.86 11.36
C VAL A 138 -3.11 -19.05 10.06
N MET A 139 -3.21 -18.05 9.21
CA MET A 139 -2.49 -17.99 7.95
C MET A 139 -1.41 -16.93 8.03
N GLU A 140 -0.19 -17.33 7.81
CA GLU A 140 0.97 -16.45 7.70
C GLU A 140 1.45 -16.44 6.25
N ARG A 141 1.58 -15.25 5.67
CA ARG A 141 2.02 -15.09 4.27
C ARG A 141 3.06 -14.00 4.13
N VAL A 142 4.12 -14.29 3.40
CA VAL A 142 5.05 -13.27 2.89
C VAL A 142 4.74 -13.07 1.41
N ARG A 143 4.42 -11.84 1.03
CA ARG A 143 4.04 -11.49 -0.34
C ARG A 143 4.83 -10.28 -0.83
N GLY A 144 5.00 -10.20 -2.14
CA GLY A 144 5.78 -9.12 -2.74
C GLY A 144 5.68 -9.08 -4.25
N LYS A 145 6.51 -8.23 -4.84
CA LYS A 145 6.80 -8.26 -6.28
C LYS A 145 7.70 -9.46 -6.59
N LYS A 146 7.97 -9.70 -7.87
CA LYS A 146 8.84 -10.79 -8.29
C LYS A 146 10.23 -10.73 -7.64
N GLU A 147 10.74 -9.51 -7.46
CA GLU A 147 12.11 -9.23 -7.05
C GLU A 147 12.33 -9.27 -5.54
N TYR A 148 11.31 -8.92 -4.73
CA TYR A 148 11.45 -8.84 -3.28
C TYR A 148 10.10 -8.86 -2.55
N PRO A 149 10.08 -9.37 -1.30
CA PRO A 149 8.91 -9.28 -0.44
C PRO A 149 8.70 -7.84 0.04
N PHE A 150 7.45 -7.40 0.20
CA PHE A 150 7.16 -6.09 0.77
C PHE A 150 6.06 -6.11 1.83
N VAL A 151 5.41 -7.24 2.06
CA VAL A 151 4.43 -7.39 3.12
C VAL A 151 4.45 -8.79 3.72
N TYR A 152 4.37 -8.85 5.06
CA TYR A 152 4.11 -10.05 5.82
C TYR A 152 2.77 -9.93 6.51
N PHE A 153 1.89 -10.91 6.29
CA PHE A 153 0.55 -10.99 6.86
C PHE A 153 0.44 -12.09 7.89
N ILE A 154 -0.30 -11.81 8.96
CA ILE A 154 -0.82 -12.81 9.89
C ILE A 154 -2.33 -12.62 9.95
N SER A 155 -3.08 -13.62 9.49
CA SER A 155 -4.55 -13.64 9.53
C SER A 155 -5.02 -14.71 10.51
N TYR A 156 -5.83 -14.31 11.47
CA TYR A 156 -6.57 -15.21 12.37
C TYR A 156 -8.00 -15.29 11.86
N PHE A 157 -8.54 -16.49 11.75
CA PHE A 157 -9.93 -16.70 11.35
C PHE A 157 -10.79 -17.09 12.54
N ASN A 158 -12.06 -16.60 12.52
CA ASN A 158 -13.01 -16.92 13.56
C ASN A 158 -13.19 -18.45 13.67
N PRO A 159 -13.02 -19.06 14.85
CA PRO A 159 -13.19 -20.50 15.04
C PRO A 159 -14.59 -21.04 14.72
N ASN A 160 -15.61 -20.16 14.67
CA ASN A 160 -16.96 -20.54 14.26
C ASN A 160 -17.11 -20.77 12.76
N ILE A 161 -16.09 -20.41 11.96
CA ILE A 161 -16.01 -20.78 10.56
C ILE A 161 -15.34 -22.15 10.50
N PRO A 162 -15.95 -23.14 9.82
CA PRO A 162 -15.43 -24.51 9.81
C PRO A 162 -14.23 -24.70 8.89
N LEU A 163 -13.25 -23.79 9.00
CA LEU A 163 -11.97 -23.91 8.30
C LEU A 163 -11.16 -25.05 8.91
N THR A 164 -10.64 -25.91 8.05
CA THR A 164 -9.81 -27.07 8.45
C THR A 164 -8.32 -26.74 8.48
N GLY A 165 -7.90 -25.71 7.72
CA GLY A 165 -6.50 -25.38 7.45
C GLY A 165 -5.93 -26.09 6.22
N GLU A 166 -6.74 -26.93 5.54
CA GLU A 166 -6.36 -27.67 4.34
C GLU A 166 -6.90 -27.05 3.04
N GLU A 167 -7.62 -25.93 3.15
CA GLU A 167 -8.16 -25.19 2.01
C GLU A 167 -7.04 -24.68 1.10
N ASP A 168 -7.36 -24.44 -0.18
CA ASP A 168 -6.44 -23.83 -1.12
C ASP A 168 -6.26 -22.32 -0.87
N TYR A 169 -5.39 -21.99 0.08
CA TYR A 169 -5.06 -20.61 0.43
C TYR A 169 -4.19 -19.88 -0.62
N THR A 170 -3.87 -20.50 -1.75
CA THR A 170 -3.21 -19.81 -2.87
C THR A 170 -4.21 -18.94 -3.66
N ARG A 171 -5.49 -19.28 -3.60
CA ARG A 171 -6.60 -18.53 -4.21
C ARG A 171 -6.88 -17.22 -3.45
N PRO A 172 -7.60 -16.26 -4.08
CA PRO A 172 -8.11 -15.09 -3.37
C PRO A 172 -8.96 -15.50 -2.16
N LEU A 173 -8.52 -15.11 -0.96
CA LEU A 173 -9.09 -15.58 0.31
C LEU A 173 -10.61 -15.41 0.39
N TYR A 174 -11.12 -14.21 0.09
CA TYR A 174 -12.55 -13.92 0.25
C TYR A 174 -13.43 -14.59 -0.81
N GLU A 175 -12.88 -14.86 -2.00
CA GLU A 175 -13.55 -15.68 -3.01
C GLU A 175 -13.68 -17.13 -2.52
N MET A 176 -12.66 -17.65 -1.86
CA MET A 176 -12.70 -18.98 -1.25
C MET A 176 -13.74 -19.03 -0.12
N LEU A 177 -13.77 -18.04 0.78
CA LEU A 177 -14.75 -17.96 1.86
C LEU A 177 -16.18 -17.85 1.33
N GLU A 178 -16.41 -17.08 0.29
CA GLU A 178 -17.73 -16.95 -0.34
C GLU A 178 -18.17 -18.26 -1.01
N THR A 179 -17.30 -18.86 -1.83
CA THR A 179 -17.67 -20.03 -2.65
C THR A 179 -17.78 -21.32 -1.85
N GLN A 180 -16.97 -21.51 -0.80
CA GLN A 180 -16.93 -22.74 -0.03
C GLN A 180 -17.77 -22.68 1.26
N TYR A 181 -17.87 -21.50 1.87
CA TYR A 181 -18.49 -21.31 3.18
C TYR A 181 -19.69 -20.37 3.17
N ASN A 182 -20.04 -19.82 1.99
CA ASN A 182 -21.12 -18.83 1.82
C ASN A 182 -20.95 -17.61 2.74
N ILE A 183 -19.70 -17.21 2.99
CA ILE A 183 -19.33 -16.05 3.81
C ILE A 183 -18.99 -14.87 2.91
N VAL A 184 -19.93 -13.93 2.83
CA VAL A 184 -19.77 -12.69 2.07
C VAL A 184 -19.23 -11.61 2.99
N VAL A 185 -17.99 -11.23 2.78
CA VAL A 185 -17.35 -10.16 3.55
C VAL A 185 -17.87 -8.80 3.09
N LYS A 186 -18.20 -7.92 4.05
CA LYS A 186 -18.80 -6.60 3.76
C LYS A 186 -18.02 -5.44 4.35
N THR A 187 -17.55 -5.56 5.58
CA THR A 187 -16.96 -4.41 6.30
C THR A 187 -15.54 -4.74 6.75
N SER A 188 -14.66 -3.77 6.61
CA SER A 188 -13.32 -3.79 7.20
C SER A 188 -13.11 -2.51 7.98
N LYS A 189 -12.86 -2.64 9.30
CA LYS A 189 -12.30 -1.55 10.12
C LYS A 189 -10.79 -1.68 10.11
N GLU A 190 -10.08 -0.58 10.03
CA GLU A 190 -8.63 -0.60 9.93
C GLU A 190 -7.97 0.34 10.94
N GLU A 191 -6.85 -0.10 11.48
CA GLU A 191 -5.98 0.68 12.35
C GLU A 191 -4.57 0.69 11.74
N ILE A 192 -3.99 1.87 11.62
CA ILE A 192 -2.68 2.05 11.00
C ILE A 192 -1.73 2.64 12.01
N SER A 193 -0.55 2.04 12.11
CA SER A 193 0.54 2.50 12.96
C SER A 193 1.89 2.27 12.28
N ALA A 194 2.98 2.74 12.89
CA ALA A 194 4.32 2.54 12.40
C ALA A 194 5.28 2.23 13.53
N ARG A 195 6.31 1.44 13.23
CA ARG A 195 7.43 1.17 14.14
C ARG A 195 8.66 0.75 13.33
N LEU A 196 9.77 0.49 14.02
CA LEU A 196 10.92 -0.20 13.43
C LEU A 196 10.59 -1.68 13.25
N ALA A 197 11.18 -2.31 12.22
CA ALA A 197 10.89 -3.70 11.86
C ALA A 197 11.21 -4.68 13.00
N GLY A 198 12.34 -4.50 13.69
CA GLY A 198 12.90 -5.50 14.56
C GLY A 198 13.43 -6.72 13.77
N GLU A 199 14.09 -7.66 14.43
CA GLU A 199 14.79 -8.75 13.77
C GLU A 199 13.85 -9.67 12.97
N PHE A 200 12.77 -10.12 13.59
CA PHE A 200 11.84 -11.09 12.99
C PHE A 200 11.17 -10.55 11.71
N ILE A 201 10.64 -9.33 11.74
CA ILE A 201 9.97 -8.74 10.55
C ILE A 201 11.00 -8.35 9.49
N ALA A 202 12.18 -7.93 9.91
CA ALA A 202 13.28 -7.60 9.01
C ALA A 202 13.72 -8.81 8.18
N GLU A 203 13.83 -9.98 8.81
CA GLU A 203 14.12 -11.26 8.12
C GLU A 203 13.03 -11.60 7.09
N LYS A 204 11.74 -11.53 7.48
CA LYS A 204 10.60 -11.82 6.60
C LYS A 204 10.51 -10.89 5.39
N LEU A 205 10.90 -9.64 5.55
CA LEU A 205 10.78 -8.61 4.51
C LEU A 205 12.11 -8.27 3.81
N GLU A 206 13.21 -8.96 4.16
CA GLU A 206 14.55 -8.73 3.60
C GLU A 206 14.98 -7.26 3.72
N ILE A 207 14.81 -6.69 4.93
CA ILE A 207 15.19 -5.32 5.28
C ILE A 207 16.06 -5.30 6.55
N LYS A 208 16.49 -4.12 6.99
CA LYS A 208 17.21 -3.99 8.26
C LYS A 208 16.24 -3.92 9.44
N SER A 209 16.63 -4.40 10.60
CA SER A 209 15.83 -4.31 11.83
C SER A 209 15.52 -2.87 12.26
N SER A 210 16.36 -1.92 11.83
CA SER A 210 16.19 -0.47 12.05
C SER A 210 15.33 0.23 10.98
N ASP A 211 14.91 -0.46 9.93
CA ASP A 211 14.09 0.15 8.89
C ASP A 211 12.64 0.32 9.39
N PRO A 212 11.97 1.42 9.00
CA PRO A 212 10.59 1.64 9.39
C PRO A 212 9.64 0.72 8.61
N ILE A 213 8.60 0.28 9.30
CA ILE A 213 7.48 -0.47 8.70
C ILE A 213 6.16 0.20 9.06
N LEU A 214 5.19 0.09 8.13
CA LEU A 214 3.81 0.41 8.39
C LEU A 214 3.08 -0.85 8.84
N ILE A 215 2.29 -0.75 9.90
CA ILE A 215 1.45 -1.83 10.41
C ILE A 215 0.01 -1.45 10.11
N ARG A 216 -0.72 -2.38 9.49
CA ARG A 216 -2.15 -2.27 9.21
C ARG A 216 -2.86 -3.43 9.88
N LYS A 217 -3.59 -3.15 10.95
CA LYS A 217 -4.53 -4.10 11.56
C LYS A 217 -5.87 -3.97 10.85
N ARG A 218 -6.49 -5.10 10.56
CA ARG A 218 -7.76 -5.15 9.84
C ARG A 218 -8.73 -6.06 10.60
N PHE A 219 -9.89 -5.53 10.91
CA PHE A 219 -11.00 -6.19 11.58
C PHE A 219 -12.12 -6.41 10.55
N VAL A 220 -12.29 -7.63 10.10
CA VAL A 220 -13.14 -7.96 8.94
C VAL A 220 -14.43 -8.61 9.40
N TYR A 221 -15.55 -8.15 8.85
CA TYR A 221 -16.90 -8.61 9.19
C TYR A 221 -17.67 -9.01 7.92
N ASP A 222 -18.57 -9.97 8.08
CA ASP A 222 -19.50 -10.39 7.02
C ASP A 222 -20.69 -9.41 6.87
N VAL A 223 -21.63 -9.78 5.97
CA VAL A 223 -22.87 -9.01 5.72
C VAL A 223 -23.79 -8.94 6.93
N ASN A 224 -23.65 -9.86 7.91
CA ASN A 224 -24.44 -9.93 9.14
C ASN A 224 -23.74 -9.25 10.32
N GLY A 225 -22.54 -8.72 10.12
CA GLY A 225 -21.72 -8.13 11.19
C GLY A 225 -20.95 -9.14 12.02
N MET A 226 -20.88 -10.42 11.60
CA MET A 226 -20.08 -11.43 12.27
C MET A 226 -18.59 -11.17 12.00
N PRO A 227 -17.71 -11.16 13.02
CA PRO A 227 -16.29 -11.04 12.82
C PRO A 227 -15.72 -12.28 12.14
N ILE A 228 -15.02 -12.11 11.02
CA ILE A 228 -14.53 -13.19 10.16
C ILE A 228 -13.02 -13.37 10.26
N GLU A 229 -12.27 -12.26 10.14
CA GLU A 229 -10.82 -12.28 10.10
C GLU A 229 -10.24 -11.13 10.91
N TYR A 230 -9.24 -11.43 11.75
CA TYR A 230 -8.33 -10.46 12.34
C TYR A 230 -7.00 -10.56 11.60
N ASN A 231 -6.65 -9.52 10.85
CA ASN A 231 -5.44 -9.50 10.04
C ASN A 231 -4.47 -8.45 10.52
N ILE A 232 -3.18 -8.78 10.54
CA ILE A 232 -2.08 -7.85 10.76
C ILE A 232 -1.18 -7.91 9.55
N GLY A 233 -0.99 -6.79 8.87
CA GLY A 233 -0.05 -6.63 7.77
C GLY A 233 1.12 -5.76 8.19
N TYR A 234 2.34 -6.26 8.00
CA TYR A 234 3.59 -5.52 8.19
C TYR A 234 4.15 -5.18 6.82
N TYR A 235 4.17 -3.90 6.47
CA TYR A 235 4.56 -3.43 5.14
C TYR A 235 5.89 -2.70 5.20
N ARG A 236 6.74 -2.92 4.23
CA ARG A 236 7.94 -2.09 4.03
C ARG A 236 7.52 -0.66 3.74
N ALA A 237 8.02 0.31 4.52
CA ALA A 237 7.70 1.72 4.33
C ALA A 237 8.26 2.33 3.03
N ASP A 238 9.33 1.74 2.48
CA ASP A 238 9.92 2.15 1.19
C ASP A 238 9.13 1.63 -0.03
N SER A 239 8.21 0.70 0.18
CA SER A 239 7.50 -0.01 -0.89
C SER A 239 5.99 0.21 -0.87
N PHE A 240 5.41 0.61 0.26
CA PHE A 240 3.97 0.76 0.42
C PHE A 240 3.60 2.11 1.03
N THR A 241 2.63 2.79 0.42
CA THR A 241 2.01 4.02 0.93
C THR A 241 0.52 3.81 1.06
N TYR A 242 -0.06 4.20 2.19
CA TYR A 242 -1.50 4.13 2.43
C TYR A 242 -2.11 5.52 2.24
N THR A 243 -3.05 5.64 1.30
CA THR A 243 -3.73 6.91 1.01
C THR A 243 -5.15 6.88 1.54
N ILE A 244 -5.50 7.88 2.33
CA ILE A 244 -6.87 8.13 2.80
C ILE A 244 -7.34 9.41 2.12
N GLU A 245 -8.49 9.35 1.44
CA GLU A 245 -9.17 10.51 0.88
C GLU A 245 -10.43 10.77 1.69
N ALA A 246 -10.53 11.96 2.27
CA ALA A 246 -11.70 12.40 3.01
C ALA A 246 -12.33 13.61 2.28
N GLU A 247 -13.62 13.57 2.04
CA GLU A 247 -14.40 14.69 1.54
C GLU A 247 -15.11 15.39 2.73
N ARG A 248 -15.23 16.72 2.65
CA ARG A 248 -15.87 17.56 3.68
C ARG A 248 -17.28 17.96 3.25
#